data_0aa1bf7760c54c79f9dac298ff7ee5a1
#
_entry.id   0aa1bf7760c54c79f9dac298ff7ee5a1
#
_cell.length_a   1.000
_cell.length_b   1.000
_cell.length_c   1.000
_cell.angle_alpha   90.00
_cell.angle_beta   90.00
_cell.angle_gamma   90.00
#
_symmetry.space_group_name_H-M   'P 1'
#
loop_
_entity.id
_entity.type
_entity.pdbx_description
1 polymer ?
#
loop_
_entity_poly.entity_id
_entity_poly.type
_entity_poly.pdbx_seq_one_letter_code
_entity_poly.pdbx_strand_id
1 'polypeptide(L)'
;MKQLSAIDTLFLLMEQRQQPLHVGALCLYQPPPDAPPDFALQLADRLRESTEAARPFNRRLVSRAGLKFWVEDGQFDIAHHFVHLALPKPGRIRELLAMVSRVHSAHLDRAYPLWRTYLIEGLEDGRIATYSKIHHSLVDGVAGIRLMLKSMSPDVAESLTMPAPWEVRTRKSRERTLPVPAGALRGFAALRA
;
A
#
# COMPACT_ATOMS: atom_id res chain seq x y z
N MET A 1 3.79 19.85 -6.81
CA MET A 1 2.43 19.46 -7.22
C MET A 1 2.51 18.80 -8.58
N LYS A 2 1.94 17.61 -8.79
CA LYS A 2 1.91 16.89 -10.09
C LYS A 2 0.46 16.55 -10.40
N GLN A 3 -0.03 16.91 -11.59
CA GLN A 3 -1.38 16.53 -12.03
C GLN A 3 -1.45 15.02 -12.22
N LEU A 4 -2.59 14.41 -11.88
CA LEU A 4 -2.82 12.99 -12.13
C LEU A 4 -2.87 12.71 -13.63
N SER A 5 -2.41 11.52 -14.01
CA SER A 5 -2.64 11.03 -15.36
C SER A 5 -4.13 10.75 -15.60
N ALA A 6 -4.56 10.66 -16.87
CA ALA A 6 -5.93 10.29 -17.21
C ALA A 6 -6.31 8.91 -16.63
N ILE A 7 -5.37 7.95 -16.65
CA ILE A 7 -5.56 6.59 -16.12
C ILE A 7 -5.71 6.62 -14.59
N ASP A 8 -4.85 7.37 -13.87
CA ASP A 8 -4.95 7.48 -12.41
C ASP A 8 -6.27 8.14 -12.00
N THR A 9 -6.70 9.15 -12.76
CA THR A 9 -7.99 9.81 -12.54
C THR A 9 -9.15 8.85 -12.78
N LEU A 10 -9.07 8.00 -13.80
CA LEU A 10 -10.10 7.00 -14.10
C LEU A 10 -10.27 6.02 -12.94
N PHE A 11 -9.17 5.49 -12.36
CA PHE A 11 -9.25 4.62 -11.18
C PHE A 11 -10.00 5.29 -10.01
N LEU A 12 -9.74 6.58 -9.75
CA LEU A 12 -10.44 7.31 -8.69
C LEU A 12 -11.93 7.55 -8.97
N LEU A 13 -12.32 7.66 -10.25
CA LEU A 13 -13.70 7.85 -10.65
C LEU A 13 -14.49 6.53 -10.70
N MET A 14 -13.83 5.42 -11.04
CA MET A 14 -14.45 4.10 -11.11
C MET A 14 -14.61 3.45 -9.71
N GLU A 15 -13.90 3.94 -8.71
CA GLU A 15 -14.02 3.40 -7.35
C GLU A 15 -15.43 3.61 -6.80
N GLN A 16 -16.08 2.53 -6.41
CA GLN A 16 -17.42 2.51 -5.84
C GLN A 16 -17.41 1.91 -4.44
N ARG A 17 -18.44 2.19 -3.64
CA ARG A 17 -18.56 1.69 -2.27
C ARG A 17 -18.33 0.18 -2.15
N GLN A 18 -18.75 -0.60 -3.12
CA GLN A 18 -18.62 -2.06 -3.14
C GLN A 18 -17.41 -2.55 -3.95
N GLN A 19 -16.68 -1.63 -4.57
CA GLN A 19 -15.55 -1.95 -5.45
C GLN A 19 -14.40 -0.97 -5.20
N PRO A 20 -13.64 -1.18 -4.10
CA PRO A 20 -12.41 -0.42 -3.88
C PRO A 20 -11.40 -0.73 -4.98
N LEU A 21 -10.70 0.29 -5.45
CA LEU A 21 -9.71 0.15 -6.52
C LEU A 21 -8.29 0.26 -5.97
N HIS A 22 -7.98 -0.56 -4.99
CA HIS A 22 -6.64 -0.78 -4.49
C HIS A 22 -6.16 -2.21 -4.76
N VAL A 23 -4.87 -2.38 -4.86
CA VAL A 23 -4.20 -3.68 -4.91
C VAL A 23 -3.71 -4.05 -3.52
N GLY A 24 -3.70 -5.35 -3.19
CA GLY A 24 -3.22 -5.86 -1.92
C GLY A 24 -2.13 -6.91 -2.13
N ALA A 25 -1.15 -6.93 -1.24
CA ALA A 25 -0.12 -7.96 -1.15
C ALA A 25 -0.11 -8.54 0.27
N LEU A 26 -0.31 -9.85 0.37
CA LEU A 26 -0.19 -10.60 1.61
C LEU A 26 1.09 -11.44 1.54
N CYS A 27 2.01 -11.22 2.49
CA CYS A 27 3.25 -11.96 2.62
C CYS A 27 3.28 -12.63 3.99
N LEU A 28 3.79 -13.87 4.05
CA LEU A 28 4.02 -14.61 5.28
C LEU A 28 5.52 -14.81 5.47
N TYR A 29 5.99 -14.58 6.68
CA TYR A 29 7.40 -14.68 7.03
C TYR A 29 7.60 -15.64 8.19
N GLN A 30 8.64 -16.46 8.10
CA GLN A 30 9.12 -17.23 9.22
C GLN A 30 10.10 -16.36 10.00
N PRO A 31 9.86 -16.08 11.29
CA PRO A 31 10.86 -15.44 12.13
C PRO A 31 12.17 -16.26 12.18
N PRO A 32 13.33 -15.62 12.43
CA PRO A 32 14.57 -16.34 12.66
C PRO A 32 14.41 -17.39 13.77
N PRO A 33 15.17 -18.52 13.73
CA PRO A 33 15.05 -19.57 14.74
C PRO A 33 15.33 -19.13 16.17
N ASP A 34 16.15 -18.11 16.32
CA ASP A 34 16.56 -17.47 17.58
C ASP A 34 15.78 -16.20 17.91
N ALA A 35 14.68 -15.94 17.18
CA ALA A 35 13.85 -14.78 17.40
C ALA A 35 13.23 -14.81 18.81
N PRO A 36 13.27 -13.69 19.56
CA PRO A 36 12.63 -13.61 20.86
C PRO A 36 11.10 -13.74 20.75
N PRO A 37 10.40 -14.15 21.83
CA PRO A 37 8.95 -14.31 21.82
C PRO A 37 8.16 -13.07 21.39
N ASP A 38 8.71 -11.90 21.63
CA ASP A 38 8.14 -10.57 21.29
C ASP A 38 8.70 -9.99 19.98
N PHE A 39 9.29 -10.83 19.12
CA PHE A 39 9.90 -10.40 17.85
C PHE A 39 8.94 -9.56 16.98
N ALA A 40 7.68 -9.96 16.89
CA ALA A 40 6.69 -9.21 16.10
C ALA A 40 6.43 -7.80 16.69
N LEU A 41 6.40 -7.69 18.01
CA LEU A 41 6.27 -6.40 18.70
C LEU A 41 7.50 -5.52 18.45
N GLN A 42 8.72 -6.06 18.63
CA GLN A 42 9.96 -5.34 18.35
C GLN A 42 10.03 -4.86 16.90
N LEU A 43 9.61 -5.70 15.94
CA LEU A 43 9.54 -5.32 14.54
C LEU A 43 8.50 -4.20 14.32
N ALA A 44 7.34 -4.29 14.99
CA ALA A 44 6.31 -3.25 14.90
C ALA A 44 6.81 -1.90 15.43
N ASP A 45 7.50 -1.90 16.57
CA ASP A 45 8.03 -0.68 17.18
C ASP A 45 9.10 -0.05 16.28
N ARG A 46 10.02 -0.85 15.74
CA ARG A 46 11.00 -0.37 14.78
C ARG A 46 10.35 0.22 13.52
N LEU A 47 9.30 -0.41 12.99
CA LEU A 47 8.59 0.12 11.82
C LEU A 47 7.85 1.43 12.13
N ARG A 48 7.38 1.64 13.36
CA ARG A 48 6.78 2.91 13.80
C ARG A 48 7.79 4.05 13.91
N GLU A 49 9.07 3.74 14.16
CA GLU A 49 10.13 4.74 14.16
C GLU A 49 10.42 5.32 12.78
N SER A 50 10.02 4.62 11.70
CA SER A 50 10.15 5.08 10.31
C SER A 50 9.06 6.11 9.98
N THR A 51 9.21 7.32 10.50
CA THR A 51 8.22 8.41 10.41
C THR A 51 8.26 9.18 9.10
N GLU A 52 9.21 8.90 8.22
CA GLU A 52 9.31 9.51 6.90
C GLU A 52 8.86 8.52 5.81
N ALA A 53 8.23 9.03 4.77
CA ALA A 53 7.90 8.22 3.60
C ALA A 53 8.50 8.80 2.32
N ALA A 54 9.07 7.94 1.50
CA ALA A 54 9.56 8.30 0.17
C ALA A 54 8.41 8.31 -0.85
N ARG A 55 8.63 8.94 -2.01
CA ARG A 55 7.70 8.85 -3.13
C ARG A 55 7.59 7.41 -3.64
N PRO A 56 6.35 6.93 -3.87
CA PRO A 56 5.08 7.65 -3.94
C PRO A 56 4.33 7.77 -2.60
N PHE A 57 4.77 7.13 -1.54
CA PHE A 57 4.04 6.92 -0.28
C PHE A 57 3.78 8.22 0.52
N ASN A 58 4.55 9.28 0.29
CA ASN A 58 4.37 10.59 0.92
C ASN A 58 3.43 11.53 0.14
N ARG A 59 2.63 11.01 -0.82
CA ARG A 59 1.77 11.84 -1.66
C ARG A 59 0.31 11.64 -1.33
N ARG A 60 -0.39 12.75 -1.09
CA ARG A 60 -1.85 12.78 -0.94
C ARG A 60 -2.53 13.44 -2.12
N LEU A 61 -3.82 13.13 -2.26
CA LEU A 61 -4.67 13.64 -3.33
C LEU A 61 -5.23 15.01 -2.96
N VAL A 62 -5.17 15.96 -3.89
CA VAL A 62 -5.81 17.28 -3.75
C VAL A 62 -6.61 17.59 -5.00
N SER A 63 -7.78 18.21 -4.82
CA SER A 63 -8.61 18.72 -5.92
C SER A 63 -8.50 20.24 -6.00
N ARG A 64 -8.25 20.76 -7.22
CA ARG A 64 -8.26 22.21 -7.50
C ARG A 64 -8.95 22.44 -8.84
N ALA A 65 -9.94 23.32 -8.86
CA ALA A 65 -10.71 23.65 -10.08
C ALA A 65 -11.19 22.40 -10.86
N GLY A 66 -11.70 21.39 -10.14
CA GLY A 66 -12.16 20.14 -10.76
C GLY A 66 -11.08 19.15 -11.18
N LEU A 67 -9.80 19.54 -11.16
CA LEU A 67 -8.67 18.68 -11.49
C LEU A 67 -8.07 18.05 -10.22
N LYS A 68 -7.47 16.87 -10.39
CA LYS A 68 -6.82 16.11 -9.33
C LYS A 68 -5.29 16.20 -9.43
N PHE A 69 -4.65 16.38 -8.27
CA PHE A 69 -3.19 16.54 -8.17
C PHE A 69 -2.63 15.71 -7.05
N TRP A 70 -1.43 15.17 -7.25
CA TRP A 70 -0.58 14.65 -6.20
C TRP A 70 0.24 15.79 -5.60
N VAL A 71 0.14 15.95 -4.29
CA VAL A 71 0.98 16.87 -3.51
C VAL A 71 1.72 16.07 -2.45
N GLU A 72 2.85 16.56 -2.03
CA GLU A 72 3.58 16.01 -0.89
C GLU A 72 2.79 16.31 0.39
N ASP A 73 2.63 15.31 1.24
CA ASP A 73 1.90 15.45 2.50
C ASP A 73 2.85 16.00 3.56
N GLY A 74 2.68 17.26 3.91
CA GLY A 74 3.48 17.91 4.95
C GLY A 74 3.06 17.54 6.38
N GLN A 75 2.00 16.75 6.53
CA GLN A 75 1.48 16.26 7.81
C GLN A 75 1.42 14.73 7.83
N PHE A 76 2.39 14.09 7.15
CA PHE A 76 2.47 12.63 7.12
C PHE A 76 2.57 12.07 8.54
N ASP A 77 1.69 11.13 8.85
CA ASP A 77 1.66 10.42 10.13
C ASP A 77 1.66 8.92 9.89
N ILE A 78 2.74 8.25 10.29
CA ILE A 78 2.90 6.81 10.14
C ILE A 78 1.83 6.02 10.90
N ALA A 79 1.32 6.53 12.02
CA ALA A 79 0.28 5.87 12.80
C ALA A 79 -1.03 5.69 12.00
N HIS A 80 -1.26 6.54 10.98
CA HIS A 80 -2.38 6.36 10.06
C HIS A 80 -2.15 5.23 9.05
N HIS A 81 -0.90 4.98 8.68
CA HIS A 81 -0.52 4.11 7.58
C HIS A 81 -0.05 2.72 8.00
N PHE A 82 0.55 2.61 9.17
CA PHE A 82 1.06 1.34 9.69
C PHE A 82 0.24 0.90 10.91
N VAL A 83 -0.26 -0.33 10.87
CA VAL A 83 -1.09 -0.90 11.93
C VAL A 83 -0.55 -2.27 12.32
N HIS A 84 -0.33 -2.49 13.61
CA HIS A 84 0.01 -3.78 14.18
C HIS A 84 -1.25 -4.46 14.71
N LEU A 85 -1.51 -5.68 14.29
CA LEU A 85 -2.68 -6.47 14.64
C LEU A 85 -2.28 -7.85 15.17
N ALA A 86 -3.05 -8.37 16.12
CA ALA A 86 -2.95 -9.74 16.58
C ALA A 86 -4.16 -10.56 16.11
N LEU A 87 -3.93 -11.79 15.66
CA LEU A 87 -5.00 -12.71 15.30
C LEU A 87 -5.71 -13.22 16.57
N PRO A 88 -7.03 -13.41 16.52
CA PRO A 88 -7.73 -14.16 17.57
C PRO A 88 -7.25 -15.61 17.57
N LYS A 89 -7.16 -16.23 18.74
CA LYS A 89 -6.87 -17.67 18.85
C LYS A 89 -7.95 -18.49 18.14
N PRO A 90 -7.59 -19.59 17.47
CA PRO A 90 -6.27 -20.25 17.48
C PRO A 90 -5.24 -19.68 16.49
N GLY A 91 -5.53 -18.67 15.68
CA GLY A 91 -4.56 -18.05 14.76
C GLY A 91 -4.30 -18.86 13.48
N ARG A 92 -5.28 -19.59 12.99
CA ARG A 92 -5.17 -20.37 11.75
C ARG A 92 -5.14 -19.45 10.53
N ILE A 93 -4.73 -19.99 9.41
CA ILE A 93 -4.72 -19.25 8.13
C ILE A 93 -6.12 -18.71 7.78
N ARG A 94 -7.19 -19.38 8.21
CA ARG A 94 -8.56 -18.91 7.99
C ARG A 94 -8.86 -17.61 8.74
N GLU A 95 -8.42 -17.47 9.98
CA GLU A 95 -8.56 -16.24 10.76
C GLU A 95 -7.75 -15.10 10.14
N LEU A 96 -6.53 -15.40 9.64
CA LEU A 96 -5.73 -14.43 8.88
C LEU A 96 -6.47 -13.96 7.62
N LEU A 97 -6.96 -14.88 6.79
CA LEU A 97 -7.65 -14.53 5.55
C LEU A 97 -8.95 -13.76 5.81
N ALA A 98 -9.70 -14.10 6.88
CA ALA A 98 -10.88 -13.35 7.28
C ALA A 98 -10.55 -11.91 7.71
N MET A 99 -9.47 -11.73 8.48
CA MET A 99 -8.98 -10.40 8.86
C MET A 99 -8.52 -9.61 7.64
N VAL A 100 -7.71 -10.21 6.77
CA VAL A 100 -7.23 -9.59 5.53
C VAL A 100 -8.40 -9.20 4.62
N SER A 101 -9.39 -10.06 4.44
CA SER A 101 -10.59 -9.76 3.66
C SER A 101 -11.34 -8.53 4.21
N ARG A 102 -11.48 -8.43 5.53
CA ARG A 102 -12.13 -7.28 6.18
C ARG A 102 -11.35 -5.98 5.94
N VAL A 103 -10.03 -5.97 6.17
CA VAL A 103 -9.22 -4.77 5.97
C VAL A 103 -9.07 -4.43 4.49
N HIS A 104 -9.09 -5.45 3.60
CA HIS A 104 -9.08 -5.24 2.15
C HIS A 104 -10.36 -4.55 1.69
N SER A 105 -11.53 -4.96 2.14
CA SER A 105 -12.82 -4.39 1.73
C SER A 105 -13.04 -2.95 2.17
N ALA A 106 -12.31 -2.47 3.18
CA ALA A 106 -12.40 -1.09 3.63
C ALA A 106 -11.68 -0.14 2.67
N HIS A 107 -12.31 0.97 2.30
CA HIS A 107 -11.69 1.99 1.45
C HIS A 107 -10.49 2.65 2.14
N LEU A 108 -9.58 3.17 1.32
CA LEU A 108 -8.52 4.07 1.77
C LEU A 108 -9.10 5.48 1.90
N ASP A 109 -8.79 6.15 3.00
CA ASP A 109 -9.22 7.54 3.22
C ASP A 109 -8.47 8.48 2.27
N ARG A 110 -9.23 9.21 1.45
CA ARG A 110 -8.68 10.13 0.44
C ARG A 110 -8.10 11.42 1.02
N ALA A 111 -8.24 11.66 2.32
CA ALA A 111 -7.58 12.77 3.01
C ALA A 111 -6.08 12.54 3.20
N TYR A 112 -5.65 11.27 3.17
CA TYR A 112 -4.28 10.83 3.40
C TYR A 112 -3.63 10.23 2.15
N PRO A 113 -2.31 9.95 2.15
CA PRO A 113 -1.67 9.10 1.15
C PRO A 113 -2.39 7.75 1.02
N LEU A 114 -2.67 7.33 -0.21
CA LEU A 114 -3.60 6.23 -0.50
C LEU A 114 -2.95 4.85 -0.36
N TRP A 115 -2.45 4.53 0.82
CA TRP A 115 -1.91 3.22 1.16
C TRP A 115 -2.04 2.90 2.65
N ARG A 116 -1.98 1.63 3.01
CA ARG A 116 -1.95 1.14 4.38
C ARG A 116 -1.24 -0.21 4.46
N THR A 117 -0.43 -0.40 5.49
CA THR A 117 0.30 -1.64 5.76
C THR A 117 -0.06 -2.15 7.14
N TYR A 118 -0.26 -3.45 7.24
CA TYR A 118 -0.57 -4.16 8.47
C TYR A 118 0.54 -5.18 8.74
N LEU A 119 1.07 -5.20 9.96
CA LEU A 119 1.84 -6.31 10.50
C LEU A 119 0.87 -7.15 11.34
N ILE A 120 0.82 -8.44 11.11
CA ILE A 120 -0.16 -9.34 11.74
C ILE A 120 0.61 -10.47 12.41
N GLU A 121 0.45 -10.59 13.73
CA GLU A 121 1.02 -11.66 14.54
C GLU A 121 -0.04 -12.65 15.03
N GLY A 122 0.40 -13.71 15.71
CA GLY A 122 -0.48 -14.68 16.36
C GLY A 122 -0.94 -15.80 15.45
N LEU A 123 -0.22 -16.11 14.35
CA LEU A 123 -0.44 -17.35 13.61
C LEU A 123 -0.06 -18.57 14.46
N GLU A 124 -0.85 -19.64 14.38
CA GLU A 124 -0.65 -20.87 15.17
C GLU A 124 0.69 -21.59 14.91
N ASP A 125 1.26 -21.38 13.71
CA ASP A 125 2.54 -21.94 13.28
C ASP A 125 3.76 -21.03 13.57
N GLY A 126 3.55 -19.92 14.30
CA GLY A 126 4.59 -18.98 14.69
C GLY A 126 5.04 -18.02 13.59
N ARG A 127 4.47 -18.09 12.38
CA ARG A 127 4.74 -17.12 11.33
C ARG A 127 4.13 -15.76 11.66
N ILE A 128 4.67 -14.72 11.05
CA ILE A 128 4.10 -13.38 11.02
C ILE A 128 3.66 -13.07 9.59
N ALA A 129 2.67 -12.20 9.44
CA ALA A 129 2.22 -11.77 8.12
C ALA A 129 2.31 -10.26 7.98
N THR A 130 2.60 -9.79 6.77
CA THR A 130 2.34 -8.41 6.38
C THR A 130 1.25 -8.38 5.32
N TYR A 131 0.35 -7.43 5.47
CA TYR A 131 -0.63 -7.13 4.44
C TYR A 131 -0.55 -5.65 4.09
N SER A 132 -0.26 -5.33 2.82
CA SER A 132 -0.22 -3.95 2.33
C SER A 132 -1.27 -3.74 1.27
N LYS A 133 -2.01 -2.64 1.33
CA LYS A 133 -2.91 -2.20 0.28
C LYS A 133 -2.56 -0.80 -0.20
N ILE A 134 -2.56 -0.61 -1.52
CA ILE A 134 -2.18 0.62 -2.18
C ILE A 134 -3.20 0.91 -3.28
N HIS A 135 -3.72 2.14 -3.34
CA HIS A 135 -4.66 2.51 -4.39
C HIS A 135 -3.98 2.49 -5.76
N HIS A 136 -4.68 1.97 -6.76
CA HIS A 136 -4.15 1.78 -8.11
C HIS A 136 -3.70 3.07 -8.79
N SER A 137 -4.29 4.22 -8.41
CA SER A 137 -3.87 5.53 -8.88
C SER A 137 -2.51 6.00 -8.32
N LEU A 138 -2.07 5.46 -7.18
CA LEU A 138 -0.80 5.84 -6.54
C LEU A 138 0.38 5.05 -7.12
N VAL A 139 0.16 3.75 -7.36
CA VAL A 139 1.18 2.80 -7.83
C VAL A 139 0.53 1.81 -8.79
N ASP A 140 1.08 1.68 -10.00
CA ASP A 140 0.70 0.62 -10.91
C ASP A 140 1.24 -0.75 -10.45
N GLY A 141 0.67 -1.84 -10.96
CA GLY A 141 1.02 -3.19 -10.53
C GLY A 141 2.51 -3.54 -10.70
N VAL A 142 3.15 -3.07 -11.78
CA VAL A 142 4.57 -3.35 -12.05
C VAL A 142 5.45 -2.56 -11.07
N ALA A 143 5.11 -1.30 -10.83
CA ALA A 143 5.82 -0.47 -9.85
C ALA A 143 5.63 -1.01 -8.43
N GLY A 144 4.43 -1.52 -8.08
CA GLY A 144 4.14 -2.16 -6.79
C GLY A 144 5.00 -3.39 -6.54
N ILE A 145 5.10 -4.30 -7.51
CA ILE A 145 5.96 -5.49 -7.41
C ILE A 145 7.44 -5.09 -7.25
N ARG A 146 7.91 -4.10 -8.02
CA ARG A 146 9.28 -3.61 -7.91
C ARG A 146 9.58 -2.98 -6.55
N LEU A 147 8.64 -2.25 -5.97
CA LEU A 147 8.77 -1.70 -4.61
C LEU A 147 8.85 -2.82 -3.58
N MET A 148 7.97 -3.80 -3.67
CA MET A 148 7.98 -4.97 -2.80
C MET A 148 9.31 -5.72 -2.86
N LEU A 149 9.80 -6.04 -4.06
CA LEU A 149 11.08 -6.74 -4.23
C LEU A 149 12.28 -5.94 -3.68
N LYS A 150 12.25 -4.61 -3.76
CA LYS A 150 13.30 -3.76 -3.20
C LYS A 150 13.26 -3.64 -1.68
N SER A 151 12.14 -3.94 -1.07
CA SER A 151 11.99 -3.93 0.40
C SER A 151 12.26 -5.31 1.01
N MET A 152 12.78 -6.26 0.23
CA MET A 152 13.10 -7.61 0.66
C MET A 152 14.54 -7.96 0.29
N SER A 153 15.21 -8.72 1.15
CA SER A 153 16.51 -9.36 0.87
C SER A 153 16.41 -10.86 1.05
N PRO A 154 17.13 -11.66 0.25
CA PRO A 154 17.31 -13.10 0.51
C PRO A 154 18.23 -13.37 1.70
N ASP A 155 19.02 -12.39 2.13
CA ASP A 155 19.88 -12.48 3.31
C ASP A 155 19.10 -12.05 4.56
N VAL A 156 19.07 -12.92 5.57
CA VAL A 156 18.31 -12.69 6.82
C VAL A 156 18.86 -11.50 7.60
N ALA A 157 20.18 -11.39 7.72
CA ALA A 157 20.83 -10.33 8.48
C ALA A 157 20.60 -8.96 7.80
N GLU A 158 20.74 -8.90 6.47
CA GLU A 158 20.41 -7.71 5.70
C GLU A 158 18.93 -7.35 5.83
N SER A 159 18.03 -8.34 5.73
CA SER A 159 16.58 -8.14 5.83
C SER A 159 16.17 -7.46 7.15
N LEU A 160 16.82 -7.82 8.25
CA LEU A 160 16.56 -7.21 9.56
C LEU A 160 17.04 -5.76 9.68
N THR A 161 17.90 -5.27 8.80
CA THR A 161 18.42 -3.90 8.79
C THR A 161 17.88 -3.03 7.67
N MET A 162 17.07 -3.61 6.77
CA MET A 162 16.50 -2.86 5.65
C MET A 162 15.59 -1.72 6.12
N PRO A 163 15.51 -0.63 5.34
CA PRO A 163 14.54 0.44 5.59
C PRO A 163 13.11 -0.09 5.46
N ALA A 164 12.18 0.60 6.09
CA ALA A 164 10.77 0.28 5.95
C ALA A 164 10.32 0.37 4.47
N PRO A 165 9.34 -0.46 4.03
CA PRO A 165 8.91 -0.48 2.62
C PRO A 165 8.50 0.88 2.05
N TRP A 166 7.97 1.76 2.89
CA TRP A 166 7.55 3.11 2.49
C TRP A 166 8.70 4.12 2.39
N GLU A 167 9.89 3.81 2.90
CA GLU A 167 11.10 4.63 2.76
C GLU A 167 11.86 4.32 1.46
N VAL A 168 11.54 3.20 0.81
CA VAL A 168 12.22 2.77 -0.42
C VAL A 168 11.88 3.69 -1.59
N ARG A 169 12.90 4.36 -2.13
CA ARG A 169 12.75 5.27 -3.27
C ARG A 169 12.53 4.52 -4.58
N THR A 170 11.48 4.90 -5.31
CA THR A 170 11.36 4.50 -6.71
C THR A 170 12.34 5.30 -7.56
N ARG A 171 13.13 4.61 -8.39
CA ARG A 171 13.87 5.28 -9.47
C ARG A 171 12.83 5.94 -10.39
N LYS A 172 13.03 7.21 -10.79
CA LYS A 172 12.15 7.91 -11.74
C LYS A 172 11.83 6.95 -12.89
N SER A 173 10.62 6.47 -12.99
CA SER A 173 10.12 5.82 -14.20
C SER A 173 10.18 6.88 -15.29
N ARG A 174 10.91 6.60 -16.39
CA ARG A 174 10.75 7.35 -17.63
C ARG A 174 9.28 7.24 -17.98
N GLU A 175 8.56 8.36 -17.97
CA GLU A 175 7.16 8.43 -18.36
C GLU A 175 7.02 7.80 -19.76
N ARG A 176 6.52 6.59 -19.79
CA ARG A 176 6.00 5.99 -21.02
C ARG A 176 4.62 6.58 -21.20
N THR A 177 4.54 7.75 -21.80
CA THR A 177 3.30 8.28 -22.38
C THR A 177 2.89 7.31 -23.48
N LEU A 178 1.99 6.38 -23.15
CA LEU A 178 1.26 5.65 -24.18
C LEU A 178 0.34 6.68 -24.84
N PRO A 179 0.40 6.87 -26.18
CA PRO A 179 -0.54 7.74 -26.85
C PRO A 179 -1.95 7.21 -26.63
N VAL A 180 -2.78 7.96 -25.91
CA VAL A 180 -4.21 7.67 -25.82
C VAL A 180 -4.81 7.96 -27.18
N PRO A 181 -5.43 6.98 -27.87
CA PRO A 181 -6.09 7.24 -29.15
C PRO A 181 -7.17 8.30 -28.93
N ALA A 182 -7.16 9.33 -29.75
CA ALA A 182 -8.05 10.51 -29.65
C ALA A 182 -9.56 10.19 -29.70
N GLY A 183 -9.95 8.95 -29.93
CA GLY A 183 -11.33 8.46 -29.99
C GLY A 183 -11.87 7.86 -28.68
N ALA A 184 -11.03 7.52 -27.71
CA ALA A 184 -11.47 6.76 -26.54
C ALA A 184 -12.37 7.57 -25.57
N LEU A 185 -12.33 8.89 -25.63
CA LEU A 185 -13.14 9.76 -24.73
C LEU A 185 -14.56 10.06 -25.26
N ARG A 186 -14.87 9.77 -26.52
CA ARG A 186 -16.20 10.05 -27.08
C ARG A 186 -17.25 8.99 -26.76
N GLY A 187 -16.85 7.78 -26.35
CA GLY A 187 -17.78 6.69 -26.04
C GLY A 187 -18.48 6.78 -24.69
N PHE A 188 -17.93 7.51 -23.73
CA PHE A 188 -18.47 7.55 -22.36
C PHE A 188 -19.58 8.60 -22.13
N ALA A 189 -19.78 9.53 -23.06
CA ALA A 189 -20.88 10.51 -22.97
C ALA A 189 -22.26 9.93 -23.40
N ALA A 190 -22.28 8.78 -24.07
CA ALA A 190 -23.51 8.18 -24.61
C ALA A 190 -24.23 7.19 -23.66
N LEU A 191 -23.70 6.95 -22.45
CA LEU A 191 -24.27 6.01 -21.48
C LEU A 191 -25.01 6.70 -20.32
N ARG A 192 -25.38 7.97 -20.50
CA ARG A 192 -26.24 8.71 -19.57
C ARG A 192 -27.49 9.27 -20.25
N ALA A 193 -28.22 8.44 -20.92
CA ALA A 193 -29.59 8.70 -21.33
C ALA A 193 -30.46 7.53 -20.86
#